data_6c369fb33ffb70298a9a37ceb1801d84
#
_entry.id   6c369fb33ffb70298a9a37ceb1801d84
#
_cell.length_a   1.000
_cell.length_b   1.000
_cell.length_c   1.000
_cell.angle_alpha   90.00
_cell.angle_beta   90.00
_cell.angle_gamma   90.00
#
_symmetry.space_group_name_H-M   'P 1'
#
loop_
_entity.id
_entity.type
_entity.pdbx_description
1 polymer ?
#
loop_
_entity_poly.entity_id
_entity_poly.type
_entity_poly.pdbx_seq_one_letter_code
_entity_poly.pdbx_strand_id
1 'polypeptide(L)'
;MSAEENKAVVRRYFDEFHNRRIGEVLEQIMAPGLLEPTRHATEQLRTAFPEYQLTVDEQVAAGDTVATVWTGHGTHLGEWASPIGPIAPTGTEVAWTGTTTLRLAEGKITDVVGTNWDHLGILQQLGALPATAPRSGA
;
A
#
# COMPACT_ATOMS: atom_id res chain seq x y z
N MET A 1 2.31 -7.52 23.37
CA MET A 1 2.32 -8.40 22.17
C MET A 1 3.74 -8.59 21.70
N SER A 2 4.07 -9.77 21.25
CA SER A 2 5.39 -10.07 20.73
C SER A 2 5.59 -9.49 19.32
N ALA A 3 6.83 -9.42 18.87
CA ALA A 3 7.15 -9.01 17.51
C ALA A 3 6.45 -9.90 16.48
N GLU A 4 6.44 -11.20 16.70
CA GLU A 4 5.80 -12.14 15.79
C GLU A 4 4.28 -11.97 15.75
N GLU A 5 3.65 -11.71 16.89
CA GLU A 5 2.22 -11.43 16.94
C GLU A 5 1.88 -10.12 16.23
N ASN A 6 2.70 -9.09 16.41
CA ASN A 6 2.51 -7.81 15.72
C ASN A 6 2.67 -7.96 14.19
N LYS A 7 3.68 -8.71 13.76
CA LYS A 7 3.85 -9.01 12.32
C LYS A 7 2.64 -9.75 11.76
N ALA A 8 2.08 -10.69 12.52
CA ALA A 8 0.90 -11.44 12.08
C ALA A 8 -0.32 -10.54 11.90
N VAL A 9 -0.53 -9.59 12.79
CA VAL A 9 -1.63 -8.62 12.66
C VAL A 9 -1.45 -7.79 11.39
N VAL A 10 -0.25 -7.27 11.15
CA VAL A 10 0.05 -6.50 9.94
C VAL A 10 -0.09 -7.36 8.69
N ARG A 11 0.30 -8.63 8.76
CA ARG A 11 0.12 -9.57 7.65
C ARG A 11 -1.35 -9.71 7.28
N ARG A 12 -2.24 -9.76 8.26
CA ARG A 12 -3.69 -9.79 8.01
C ARG A 12 -4.16 -8.54 7.26
N TYR A 13 -3.57 -7.38 7.57
CA TYR A 13 -3.88 -6.14 6.87
C TYR A 13 -3.61 -6.27 5.37
N PHE A 14 -2.47 -6.84 4.98
CA PHE A 14 -2.13 -7.03 3.58
C PHE A 14 -2.89 -8.19 2.94
N ASP A 15 -2.87 -9.36 3.57
CA ASP A 15 -3.41 -10.58 2.95
C ASP A 15 -4.94 -10.65 2.98
N GLU A 16 -5.55 -10.29 4.08
CA GLU A 16 -7.01 -10.41 4.24
C GLU A 16 -7.75 -9.15 3.84
N PHE A 17 -7.34 -7.99 4.36
CA PHE A 17 -8.03 -6.75 4.05
C PHE A 17 -7.78 -6.28 2.62
N HIS A 18 -6.51 -6.16 2.21
CA HIS A 18 -6.19 -5.71 0.86
C HIS A 18 -6.42 -6.77 -0.20
N ASN A 19 -5.76 -7.92 -0.08
CA ASN A 19 -5.76 -8.91 -1.16
C ASN A 19 -7.06 -9.69 -1.27
N ARG A 20 -7.60 -10.13 -0.15
CA ARG A 20 -8.84 -10.91 -0.14
C ARG A 20 -10.11 -10.06 -0.03
N ARG A 21 -9.97 -8.76 0.11
CA ARG A 21 -11.08 -7.79 0.18
C ARG A 21 -12.05 -8.07 1.34
N ILE A 22 -11.56 -8.57 2.47
CA ILE A 22 -12.39 -8.83 3.63
C ILE A 22 -12.44 -7.54 4.47
N GLY A 23 -13.46 -6.72 4.23
CA GLY A 23 -13.55 -5.38 4.82
C GLY A 23 -13.65 -5.35 6.33
N GLU A 24 -14.36 -6.30 6.93
CA GLU A 24 -14.56 -6.35 8.38
C GLU A 24 -13.29 -6.70 9.16
N VAL A 25 -12.27 -7.24 8.50
CA VAL A 25 -10.97 -7.50 9.15
C VAL A 25 -10.40 -6.22 9.72
N LEU A 26 -10.61 -5.10 9.04
CA LEU A 26 -10.04 -3.83 9.45
C LEU A 26 -10.47 -3.44 10.87
N GLU A 27 -11.73 -3.68 11.20
CA GLU A 27 -12.25 -3.40 12.55
C GLU A 27 -11.62 -4.27 13.63
N GLN A 28 -11.15 -5.46 13.25
CA GLN A 28 -10.50 -6.40 14.18
C GLN A 28 -9.06 -6.03 14.46
N ILE A 29 -8.38 -5.40 13.51
CA ILE A 29 -6.91 -5.19 13.58
C ILE A 29 -6.50 -3.72 13.69
N MET A 30 -7.43 -2.78 13.67
CA MET A 30 -7.11 -1.35 13.61
C MET A 30 -7.92 -0.55 14.63
N ALA A 31 -7.29 0.45 15.22
CA ALA A 31 -7.97 1.37 16.13
C ALA A 31 -9.06 2.16 15.41
N PRO A 32 -10.19 2.45 16.08
CA PRO A 32 -11.34 3.09 15.42
C PRO A 32 -11.04 4.38 14.67
N GLY A 33 -10.15 5.21 15.20
CA GLY A 33 -9.81 6.49 14.58
C GLY A 33 -9.08 6.38 13.24
N LEU A 34 -8.54 5.21 12.92
CA LEU A 34 -7.83 4.97 11.67
C LEU A 34 -8.71 4.33 10.59
N LEU A 35 -9.90 3.86 10.95
CA LEU A 35 -10.73 3.09 10.02
C LEU A 35 -11.16 3.91 8.81
N GLU A 36 -11.72 5.08 9.02
CA GLU A 36 -12.22 5.91 7.92
C GLU A 36 -11.13 6.39 6.96
N PRO A 37 -10.02 6.97 7.46
CA PRO A 37 -8.94 7.35 6.56
C PRO A 37 -8.36 6.18 5.76
N THR A 38 -8.24 5.03 6.39
CA THR A 38 -7.72 3.83 5.73
C THR A 38 -8.67 3.32 4.65
N ARG A 39 -9.97 3.30 4.93
CA ARG A 39 -10.98 2.91 3.95
C ARG A 39 -11.00 3.87 2.77
N HIS A 40 -10.91 5.17 3.04
CA HIS A 40 -10.90 6.18 1.97
C HIS A 40 -9.69 6.00 1.04
N ALA A 41 -8.49 5.86 1.61
CA ALA A 41 -7.29 5.64 0.81
C ALA A 41 -7.36 4.33 0.01
N THR A 42 -7.93 3.29 0.61
CA THR A 42 -8.10 2.00 -0.06
C THR A 42 -9.08 2.09 -1.22
N GLU A 43 -10.17 2.83 -1.07
CA GLU A 43 -11.13 3.04 -2.16
C GLU A 43 -10.50 3.76 -3.34
N GLN A 44 -9.65 4.76 -3.09
CA GLN A 44 -8.93 5.44 -4.15
C GLN A 44 -8.03 4.50 -4.92
N LEU A 45 -7.32 3.63 -4.20
CA LEU A 45 -6.46 2.62 -4.81
C LEU A 45 -7.28 1.63 -5.65
N ARG A 46 -8.41 1.17 -5.12
CA ARG A 46 -9.31 0.23 -5.81
C ARG A 46 -9.97 0.85 -7.03
N THR A 47 -10.24 2.13 -6.99
CA THR A 47 -10.77 2.86 -8.16
C THR A 47 -9.77 2.84 -9.30
N ALA A 48 -8.51 3.15 -9.01
CA ALA A 48 -7.46 3.20 -10.01
C ALA A 48 -7.03 1.80 -10.49
N PHE A 49 -6.89 0.86 -9.57
CA PHE A 49 -6.39 -0.48 -9.82
C PHE A 49 -7.32 -1.53 -9.19
N PRO A 50 -8.49 -1.79 -9.78
CA PRO A 50 -9.52 -2.63 -9.14
C PRO A 50 -9.07 -4.01 -8.72
N GLU A 51 -8.10 -4.58 -9.44
CA GLU A 51 -7.60 -5.94 -9.20
C GLU A 51 -6.21 -5.96 -8.56
N TYR A 52 -5.82 -4.86 -7.91
CA TYR A 52 -4.48 -4.81 -7.32
C TYR A 52 -4.27 -5.93 -6.30
N GLN A 53 -3.01 -6.37 -6.21
CA GLN A 53 -2.53 -7.30 -5.19
C GLN A 53 -1.26 -6.75 -4.58
N LEU A 54 -1.08 -6.98 -3.29
CA LEU A 54 0.11 -6.55 -2.56
C LEU A 54 0.81 -7.79 -2.02
N THR A 55 2.08 -7.95 -2.38
CA THR A 55 2.90 -9.05 -1.87
C THR A 55 3.80 -8.54 -0.77
N VAL A 56 3.72 -9.14 0.41
CA VAL A 56 4.63 -8.82 1.51
C VAL A 56 5.98 -9.48 1.22
N ASP A 57 6.99 -8.66 1.00
CA ASP A 57 8.34 -9.14 0.67
C ASP A 57 9.17 -9.36 1.94
N GLU A 58 9.05 -8.44 2.91
CA GLU A 58 9.82 -8.50 4.14
C GLU A 58 9.10 -7.74 5.26
N GLN A 59 9.22 -8.22 6.48
CA GLN A 59 8.74 -7.52 7.66
C GLN A 59 9.84 -7.45 8.70
N VAL A 60 10.03 -6.28 9.28
CA VAL A 60 10.94 -6.06 10.41
C VAL A 60 10.12 -5.49 11.56
N ALA A 61 10.25 -6.06 12.73
CA ALA A 61 9.56 -5.58 13.92
C ALA A 61 10.56 -5.27 15.04
N ALA A 62 10.34 -4.12 15.67
CA ALA A 62 11.11 -3.70 16.83
C ALA A 62 10.14 -3.03 17.82
N GLY A 63 10.05 -3.60 19.03
CA GLY A 63 9.07 -3.13 20.01
C GLY A 63 7.64 -3.28 19.48
N ASP A 64 6.92 -2.19 19.44
CA ASP A 64 5.54 -2.11 18.96
C ASP A 64 5.42 -1.67 17.50
N THR A 65 6.54 -1.56 16.78
CA THR A 65 6.60 -1.04 15.42
C THR A 65 6.92 -2.16 14.44
N VAL A 66 6.16 -2.21 13.33
CA VAL A 66 6.38 -3.15 12.24
C VAL A 66 6.56 -2.38 10.94
N ALA A 67 7.68 -2.59 10.28
CA ALA A 67 7.94 -2.08 8.94
C ALA A 67 7.76 -3.23 7.94
N THR A 68 6.95 -3.00 6.92
CA THR A 68 6.66 -4.00 5.90
C THR A 68 7.08 -3.47 4.55
N VAL A 69 7.95 -4.19 3.87
CA VAL A 69 8.34 -3.93 2.48
C VAL A 69 7.43 -4.79 1.61
N TRP A 70 6.81 -4.18 0.63
CA TRP A 70 5.84 -4.88 -0.21
C TRP A 70 5.94 -4.46 -1.67
N THR A 71 5.43 -5.31 -2.55
CA THR A 71 5.32 -5.04 -3.98
C THR A 71 3.85 -5.09 -4.35
N GLY A 72 3.38 -4.06 -5.04
CA GLY A 72 2.03 -4.01 -5.58
C GLY A 72 2.04 -4.20 -7.08
N HIS A 73 0.96 -4.73 -7.61
CA HIS A 73 0.73 -4.77 -9.04
C HIS A 73 -0.76 -4.70 -9.33
N GLY A 74 -1.10 -4.18 -10.49
CA GLY A 74 -2.48 -4.04 -10.91
C GLY A 74 -2.56 -3.43 -12.30
N THR A 75 -3.77 -3.43 -12.86
CA THR A 75 -4.04 -2.80 -14.14
C THR A 75 -4.77 -1.48 -13.92
N HIS A 76 -4.30 -0.43 -14.57
CA HIS A 76 -4.86 0.92 -14.43
C HIS A 76 -6.17 1.03 -15.21
N LEU A 77 -7.28 0.70 -14.55
CA LEU A 77 -8.60 0.64 -15.17
C LEU A 77 -9.54 1.77 -14.74
N GLY A 78 -9.16 2.57 -13.76
CA GLY A 78 -9.93 3.71 -13.29
C GLY A 78 -9.05 4.92 -13.07
N GLU A 79 -9.66 6.08 -12.84
CA GLU A 79 -8.91 7.30 -12.61
C GLU A 79 -8.04 7.15 -11.36
N TRP A 80 -6.79 7.53 -11.48
CA TRP A 80 -5.85 7.57 -10.37
C TRP A 80 -5.61 9.01 -9.91
N ALA A 81 -5.88 9.29 -8.64
CA ALA A 81 -5.57 10.58 -8.03
C ALA A 81 -4.08 10.61 -7.70
N SER A 82 -3.26 10.95 -8.70
CA SER A 82 -1.81 10.93 -8.58
C SER A 82 -1.25 12.21 -7.96
N PRO A 83 0.03 12.21 -7.54
CA PRO A 83 0.67 13.43 -7.03
C PRO A 83 0.71 14.61 -8.01
N ILE A 84 0.58 14.35 -9.31
CA ILE A 84 0.56 15.40 -10.32
C ILE A 84 -0.85 15.69 -10.86
N GLY A 85 -1.88 15.15 -10.21
CA GLY A 85 -3.26 15.31 -10.61
C GLY A 85 -3.88 14.01 -11.11
N PRO A 86 -5.18 14.04 -11.45
CA PRO A 86 -5.87 12.83 -11.89
C PRO A 86 -5.34 12.32 -13.23
N ILE A 87 -5.15 11.02 -13.30
CA ILE A 87 -4.71 10.32 -14.51
C ILE A 87 -5.85 9.42 -14.97
N ALA A 88 -6.37 9.68 -16.17
CA ALA A 88 -7.42 8.84 -16.76
C ALA A 88 -6.92 7.41 -16.99
N PRO A 89 -7.80 6.41 -16.96
CA PRO A 89 -7.40 5.02 -17.12
C PRO A 89 -6.65 4.76 -18.41
N THR A 90 -5.52 4.06 -18.31
CA THR A 90 -4.65 3.75 -19.45
C THR A 90 -4.72 2.29 -19.90
N GLY A 91 -5.29 1.42 -19.08
CA GLY A 91 -5.29 -0.02 -19.32
C GLY A 91 -3.92 -0.69 -19.12
N THR A 92 -2.95 0.05 -18.63
CA THR A 92 -1.58 -0.43 -18.47
C THR A 92 -1.43 -1.28 -17.21
N GLU A 93 -0.73 -2.40 -17.31
CA GLU A 93 -0.32 -3.17 -16.15
C GLU A 93 0.88 -2.48 -15.52
N VAL A 94 0.84 -2.27 -14.21
CA VAL A 94 1.91 -1.62 -13.48
C VAL A 94 2.32 -2.44 -12.27
N ALA A 95 3.59 -2.31 -11.90
CA ALA A 95 4.11 -2.86 -10.66
C ALA A 95 4.85 -1.75 -9.91
N TRP A 96 4.74 -1.74 -8.59
CA TRP A 96 5.38 -0.73 -7.78
C TRP A 96 5.82 -1.32 -6.44
N THR A 97 6.77 -0.67 -5.80
CA THR A 97 7.23 -1.05 -4.48
C THR A 97 6.74 -0.05 -3.44
N GLY A 98 6.67 -0.50 -2.21
CA GLY A 98 6.30 0.38 -1.12
C GLY A 98 6.81 -0.16 0.22
N THR A 99 6.77 0.72 1.20
CA THR A 99 7.07 0.39 2.58
C THR A 99 6.02 1.04 3.46
N THR A 100 5.45 0.25 4.37
CA THR A 100 4.45 0.73 5.32
C THR A 100 4.96 0.42 6.72
N THR A 101 5.05 1.44 7.55
CA THR A 101 5.49 1.31 8.95
C THR A 101 4.33 1.63 9.86
N LEU A 102 3.98 0.66 10.69
CA LEU A 102 2.81 0.72 11.56
C LEU A 102 3.23 0.49 13.01
N ARG A 103 2.55 1.21 13.92
CA ARG A 103 2.70 0.98 15.34
C ARG A 103 1.45 0.28 15.86
N LEU A 104 1.64 -0.66 16.79
CA LEU A 104 0.55 -1.47 17.32
C LEU A 104 0.52 -1.40 18.85
N ALA A 105 -0.67 -1.61 19.40
CA ALA A 105 -0.88 -1.79 20.83
C ALA A 105 -2.01 -2.79 21.01
N GLU A 106 -1.77 -3.78 21.89
CA GLU A 106 -2.78 -4.79 22.25
C GLU A 106 -3.44 -5.47 21.04
N GLY A 107 -2.63 -5.80 20.03
CA GLY A 107 -3.11 -6.52 18.85
C GLY A 107 -3.81 -5.65 17.82
N LYS A 108 -3.74 -4.33 17.95
CA LYS A 108 -4.36 -3.41 16.98
C LYS A 108 -3.35 -2.40 16.47
N ILE A 109 -3.49 -2.05 15.20
CA ILE A 109 -2.73 -0.97 14.59
C ILE A 109 -3.27 0.35 15.14
N THR A 110 -2.42 1.12 15.80
CA THR A 110 -2.81 2.37 16.45
C THR A 110 -2.27 3.61 15.78
N ASP A 111 -1.26 3.46 14.92
CA ASP A 111 -0.65 4.59 14.25
C ASP A 111 -0.02 4.15 12.93
N VAL A 112 -0.21 4.94 11.90
CA VAL A 112 0.48 4.81 10.62
C VAL A 112 1.67 5.76 10.67
N VAL A 113 2.85 5.22 10.97
CA VAL A 113 4.07 6.03 11.06
C VAL A 113 4.45 6.58 9.70
N GLY A 114 4.27 5.78 8.66
CA GLY A 114 4.48 6.22 7.30
C GLY A 114 4.13 5.12 6.32
N THR A 115 3.73 5.54 5.13
CA THR A 115 3.58 4.65 4.00
C THR A 115 4.13 5.38 2.78
N ASN A 116 5.04 4.73 2.07
CA ASN A 116 5.72 5.32 0.93
C ASN A 116 5.60 4.38 -0.25
N TRP A 117 5.19 4.94 -1.39
CA TRP A 117 5.05 4.22 -2.65
C TRP A 117 5.99 4.80 -3.67
N ASP A 118 6.36 4.02 -4.64
CA ASP A 118 7.10 4.50 -5.80
C ASP A 118 6.14 5.16 -6.80
N HIS A 119 5.60 6.32 -6.45
CA HIS A 119 4.68 7.07 -7.32
C HIS A 119 5.35 7.46 -8.64
N LEU A 120 6.62 7.82 -8.60
CA LEU A 120 7.35 8.17 -9.80
C LEU A 120 7.40 7.00 -10.78
N GLY A 121 7.70 5.81 -10.28
CA GLY A 121 7.74 4.60 -11.10
C GLY A 121 6.38 4.29 -11.73
N ILE A 122 5.29 4.47 -10.98
CA ILE A 122 3.95 4.29 -11.53
C ILE A 122 3.68 5.31 -12.64
N LEU A 123 3.97 6.58 -12.40
CA LEU A 123 3.76 7.64 -13.39
C LEU A 123 4.54 7.39 -14.69
N GLN A 124 5.77 6.89 -14.56
CA GLN A 124 6.59 6.53 -15.70
C GLN A 124 6.00 5.35 -16.48
N GLN A 125 5.54 4.32 -15.79
CA GLN A 125 4.91 3.15 -16.42
C GLN A 125 3.60 3.52 -17.15
N LEU A 126 2.86 4.49 -16.61
CA LEU A 126 1.63 4.97 -17.25
C LEU A 126 1.89 5.94 -18.39
N GLY A 127 3.13 6.34 -18.61
CA GLY A 127 3.47 7.31 -19.64
C GLY A 127 3.13 8.75 -19.28
N ALA A 128 2.80 9.03 -18.01
CA ALA A 128 2.45 10.36 -17.55
C ALA A 128 3.69 11.23 -17.31
N LEU A 129 4.84 10.59 -17.13
CA LEU A 129 6.15 11.26 -17.03
C LEU A 129 7.15 10.48 -17.89
N PRO A 130 8.18 11.18 -18.44
CA PRO A 130 9.22 10.50 -19.19
C PRO A 130 9.94 9.44 -18.32
N ALA A 131 10.31 8.32 -18.94
CA ALA A 131 11.16 7.37 -18.27
C ALA A 131 12.50 8.03 -17.95
N THR A 132 13.07 7.65 -16.79
CA THR A 132 14.40 8.15 -16.42
C THR A 132 15.43 7.67 -17.45
N ALA A 133 16.08 8.63 -18.11
CA ALA A 133 17.13 8.27 -19.05
C ALA A 133 18.29 7.59 -18.34
N PRO A 134 18.93 6.60 -18.99
CA PRO A 134 20.17 6.03 -18.46
C PRO A 134 21.19 7.15 -18.24
N ARG A 135 21.95 7.05 -17.18
CA ARG A 135 22.98 8.03 -16.88
C ARG A 135 24.26 7.77 -17.64
N SER A 136 24.12 7.58 -18.92
CA SER A 136 25.25 7.33 -19.78
C SER A 136 26.12 8.57 -19.87
N GLY A 137 27.34 8.49 -19.47
CA GLY A 137 28.23 9.63 -19.49
C GLY A 137 27.80 10.78 -18.60
N ALA A 138 26.80 10.56 -17.88
CA ALA A 138 26.34 11.52 -16.88
C ALA A 138 26.71 10.99 -15.53
#